data_53eca488b22fd0475b947d0e846fd72e
#
_entry.id   53eca488b22fd0475b947d0e846fd72e
#
_cell.length_a   1.000
_cell.length_b   1.000
_cell.length_c   1.000
_cell.angle_alpha   90.00
_cell.angle_beta   90.00
_cell.angle_gamma   90.00
#
_symmetry.space_group_name_H-M   'P 1'
#
loop_
_entity.id
_entity.type
_entity.pdbx_description
1 polymer ?
#
loop_
_entity_poly.entity_id
_entity_poly.type
_entity_poly.pdbx_seq_one_letter_code
_entity_poly.pdbx_strand_id
1 'polypeptide(L)'
;MLKKKITKILIGTNNIGKLIEIRGLLPKNLQIYSTSDFKFKSPNENGRTFKENSLIKARYFSKKSKMICLSDDSGLEVDILEGAPGIHSARWGGKKKDFAKAMNRVFKELDKKNIDWKTKKIKARFV
;
A
#
# COMPACT_ATOMS: atom_id res chain seq x y z
N MET A 1 -15.56 -17.95 28.06
CA MET A 1 -14.28 -17.75 27.34
C MET A 1 -13.85 -16.30 27.46
N LEU A 2 -12.71 -16.06 28.10
CA LEU A 2 -12.17 -14.69 28.25
C LEU A 2 -11.62 -14.24 26.89
N LYS A 3 -12.16 -13.16 26.34
CA LYS A 3 -11.60 -12.53 25.14
C LYS A 3 -10.26 -11.87 25.52
N LYS A 4 -9.19 -12.33 24.90
CA LYS A 4 -7.87 -11.72 25.11
C LYS A 4 -7.88 -10.30 24.55
N LYS A 5 -7.67 -9.31 25.40
CA LYS A 5 -7.62 -7.91 24.98
C LYS A 5 -6.33 -7.64 24.19
N ILE A 6 -6.46 -7.03 23.03
CA ILE A 6 -5.30 -6.56 22.26
C ILE A 6 -4.76 -5.30 22.94
N THR A 7 -3.50 -5.33 23.34
CA THR A 7 -2.84 -4.21 24.02
C THR A 7 -1.74 -3.57 23.18
N LYS A 8 -1.20 -4.31 22.21
CA LYS A 8 -0.16 -3.84 21.31
C LYS A 8 -0.39 -4.35 19.89
N ILE A 9 0.02 -3.56 18.91
CA ILE A 9 -0.11 -3.87 17.49
C ILE A 9 1.09 -3.32 16.72
N LEU A 10 1.50 -4.07 15.69
CA LEU A 10 2.47 -3.61 14.72
C LEU A 10 1.74 -3.11 13.48
N ILE A 11 2.06 -1.92 13.01
CA ILE A 11 1.62 -1.44 11.71
C ILE A 11 2.64 -1.90 10.66
N GLY A 12 2.21 -2.86 9.83
CA GLY A 12 3.07 -3.55 8.87
C GLY A 12 3.19 -2.79 7.54
N THR A 13 3.85 -1.65 7.56
CA THR A 13 4.15 -0.86 6.37
C THR A 13 5.47 -0.12 6.52
N ASN A 14 6.24 -0.03 5.43
CA ASN A 14 7.42 0.82 5.36
C ASN A 14 7.11 2.19 4.72
N ASN A 15 5.84 2.46 4.42
CA ASN A 15 5.38 3.76 3.95
C ASN A 15 5.03 4.65 5.14
N ILE A 16 5.81 5.71 5.35
CA ILE A 16 5.64 6.63 6.49
C ILE A 16 4.28 7.33 6.47
N GLY A 17 3.78 7.71 5.30
CA GLY A 17 2.46 8.33 5.16
C GLY A 17 1.33 7.42 5.62
N LYS A 18 1.37 6.15 5.23
CA LYS A 18 0.41 5.14 5.68
C LYS A 18 0.52 4.86 7.18
N LEU A 19 1.74 4.82 7.71
CA LEU A 19 1.97 4.65 9.15
C LEU A 19 1.30 5.75 9.96
N ILE A 20 1.48 7.01 9.57
CA ILE A 20 0.87 8.16 10.24
C ILE A 20 -0.65 8.10 10.15
N GLU A 21 -1.19 7.81 8.97
CA GLU A 21 -2.62 7.73 8.73
C GLU A 21 -3.27 6.62 9.57
N ILE A 22 -2.73 5.41 9.53
CA ILE A 22 -3.27 4.26 10.26
C ILE A 22 -3.15 4.50 11.77
N ARG A 23 -2.02 5.03 12.23
CA ARG A 23 -1.82 5.37 13.65
C ARG A 23 -2.89 6.34 14.15
N GLY A 24 -3.25 7.33 13.35
CA GLY A 24 -4.29 8.31 13.67
C GLY A 24 -5.70 7.71 13.79
N LEU A 25 -5.95 6.57 13.16
CA LEU A 25 -7.24 5.88 13.19
C LEU A 25 -7.36 4.85 14.32
N LEU A 26 -6.26 4.45 14.92
CA LEU A 26 -6.25 3.44 15.98
C LEU A 26 -6.56 4.04 17.36
N PRO A 27 -7.13 3.25 18.28
CA PRO A 27 -7.36 3.69 19.65
C PRO A 27 -6.06 4.13 20.33
N LYS A 28 -6.12 5.22 21.09
CA LYS A 28 -4.95 5.81 21.77
C LYS A 28 -4.38 4.94 22.89
N ASN A 29 -5.17 4.01 23.41
CA ASN A 29 -4.73 3.09 24.46
C ASN A 29 -3.98 1.86 23.95
N LEU A 30 -3.83 1.72 22.63
CA LEU A 30 -2.99 0.69 22.03
C LEU A 30 -1.53 1.14 22.00
N GLN A 31 -0.63 0.22 22.35
CA GLN A 31 0.79 0.39 22.13
C GLN A 31 1.09 0.05 20.66
N ILE A 32 1.53 1.04 19.90
CA ILE A 32 1.72 0.93 18.45
C ILE A 32 3.21 0.87 18.13
N TYR A 33 3.59 -0.15 17.38
CA TYR A 33 4.94 -0.34 16.85
C TYR A 33 4.95 -0.16 15.34
N SER A 34 6.08 0.26 14.81
CA SER A 34 6.32 0.34 13.36
C SER A 34 7.39 -0.64 12.91
N THR A 35 7.45 -0.89 11.60
CA THR A 35 8.49 -1.75 11.02
C THR A 35 9.88 -1.15 11.18
N SER A 36 9.99 0.18 11.26
CA SER A 36 11.25 0.88 11.51
C SER A 36 11.81 0.64 12.91
N ASP A 37 10.95 0.40 13.92
CA ASP A 37 11.39 0.05 15.28
C ASP A 37 12.21 -1.24 15.30
N PHE A 38 11.96 -2.15 14.37
CA PHE A 38 12.64 -3.43 14.20
C PHE A 38 13.61 -3.46 13.03
N LYS A 39 13.69 -2.38 12.25
CA LYS A 39 14.47 -2.31 11.00
C LYS A 39 14.12 -3.41 9.99
N PHE A 40 12.85 -3.77 9.93
CA PHE A 40 12.37 -4.79 8.98
C PHE A 40 12.35 -4.26 7.55
N LYS A 41 12.83 -5.09 6.63
CA LYS A 41 12.66 -4.86 5.18
C LYS A 41 11.28 -5.32 4.75
N SER A 42 10.77 -4.73 3.67
CA SER A 42 9.51 -5.18 3.08
C SER A 42 9.66 -6.54 2.41
N PRO A 43 8.64 -7.41 2.52
CA PRO A 43 8.61 -8.65 1.74
C PRO A 43 8.31 -8.36 0.27
N ASN A 44 8.53 -9.37 -0.58
CA ASN A 44 8.07 -9.31 -1.96
C ASN A 44 6.53 -9.38 -2.00
N GLU A 45 5.93 -8.40 -2.64
CA GLU A 45 4.48 -8.32 -2.85
C GLU A 45 4.15 -8.91 -4.22
N ASN A 46 4.10 -10.23 -4.30
CA ASN A 46 3.83 -11.00 -5.52
C ASN A 46 2.38 -11.49 -5.64
N GLY A 47 1.48 -10.95 -4.84
CA GLY A 47 0.05 -11.22 -4.94
C GLY A 47 -0.56 -10.60 -6.20
N ARG A 48 -1.73 -11.09 -6.57
CA ARG A 48 -2.48 -10.62 -7.74
C ARG A 48 -3.54 -9.59 -7.39
N THR A 49 -3.81 -9.39 -6.12
CA THR A 49 -4.80 -8.45 -5.61
C THR A 49 -4.23 -7.62 -4.46
N PHE A 50 -4.87 -6.49 -4.16
CA PHE A 50 -4.54 -5.70 -2.98
C PHE A 50 -4.67 -6.52 -1.69
N LYS A 51 -5.74 -7.32 -1.58
CA LYS A 51 -5.97 -8.20 -0.44
C LYS A 51 -4.82 -9.19 -0.25
N GLU A 52 -4.40 -9.86 -1.31
CA GLU A 52 -3.27 -10.82 -1.25
C GLU A 52 -1.99 -10.13 -0.80
N ASN A 53 -1.66 -8.97 -1.35
CA ASN A 53 -0.45 -8.23 -0.98
C ASN A 53 -0.51 -7.74 0.46
N SER A 54 -1.65 -7.26 0.93
CA SER A 54 -1.82 -6.86 2.33
C SER A 54 -1.63 -8.04 3.29
N LEU A 55 -2.16 -9.23 2.93
CA LEU A 55 -1.97 -10.46 3.71
C LEU A 55 -0.52 -10.92 3.73
N ILE A 56 0.19 -10.84 2.61
CA ILE A 56 1.63 -11.18 2.54
C ILE A 56 2.41 -10.30 3.53
N LYS A 57 2.16 -9.01 3.54
CA LYS A 57 2.82 -8.08 4.49
C LYS A 57 2.45 -8.37 5.93
N ALA A 58 1.16 -8.53 6.22
CA ALA A 58 0.69 -8.78 7.58
C ALA A 58 1.30 -10.06 8.16
N ARG A 59 1.30 -11.15 7.39
CA ARG A 59 1.89 -12.43 7.81
C ARG A 59 3.40 -12.36 7.98
N TYR A 60 4.08 -11.71 7.05
CA TYR A 60 5.54 -11.55 7.10
C TYR A 60 5.99 -10.80 8.35
N PHE A 61 5.40 -9.63 8.60
CA PHE A 61 5.77 -8.80 9.74
C PHE A 61 5.30 -9.40 11.08
N SER A 62 4.13 -10.02 11.10
CA SER A 62 3.63 -10.72 12.29
C SER A 62 4.54 -11.88 12.68
N LYS A 63 4.96 -12.68 11.71
CA LYS A 63 5.88 -13.80 11.95
C LYS A 63 7.23 -13.34 12.49
N LYS A 64 7.77 -12.25 11.94
CA LYS A 64 9.07 -11.71 12.38
C LYS A 64 9.02 -11.04 13.75
N SER A 65 7.97 -10.27 14.01
CA SER A 65 7.82 -9.52 15.26
C SER A 65 7.18 -10.33 16.39
N LYS A 66 6.50 -11.41 16.06
CA LYS A 66 5.65 -12.21 16.97
C LYS A 66 4.53 -11.36 17.58
N MET A 67 4.06 -10.36 16.85
CA MET A 67 2.98 -9.45 17.24
C MET A 67 1.83 -9.53 16.27
N ILE A 68 0.63 -9.14 16.75
CA ILE A 68 -0.49 -8.87 15.86
C ILE A 68 -0.08 -7.74 14.92
N CYS A 69 -0.27 -7.93 13.63
CA CYS A 69 0.11 -6.98 12.60
C CYS A 69 -1.09 -6.54 11.77
N LEU A 70 -1.21 -5.25 11.56
CA LEU A 70 -2.15 -4.64 10.62
C LEU A 70 -1.38 -4.14 9.40
N SER A 71 -1.76 -4.59 8.23
CA SER A 71 -1.18 -4.12 6.96
C SER A 71 -2.27 -3.75 5.98
N ASP A 72 -1.92 -2.91 5.03
CA ASP A 72 -2.77 -2.52 3.93
C ASP A 72 -2.05 -2.72 2.59
N ASP A 73 -2.79 -2.62 1.52
CA ASP A 73 -2.26 -2.38 0.18
C ASP A 73 -3.22 -1.47 -0.58
N SER A 74 -2.68 -0.55 -1.35
CA SER A 74 -3.46 0.47 -2.03
C SER A 74 -2.80 0.88 -3.34
N GLY A 75 -3.58 1.47 -4.23
CA GLY A 75 -3.06 1.95 -5.49
C GLY A 75 -4.10 2.66 -6.34
N LEU A 76 -3.63 3.23 -7.44
CA LEU A 76 -4.45 3.90 -8.44
C LEU A 76 -4.88 2.89 -9.51
N GLU A 77 -6.17 2.80 -9.76
CA GLU A 77 -6.72 2.05 -10.89
C GLU A 77 -7.29 3.04 -11.92
N VAL A 78 -6.80 2.96 -13.15
CA VAL A 78 -7.29 3.77 -14.27
C VAL A 78 -8.09 2.88 -15.21
N ASP A 79 -9.38 3.15 -15.37
CA ASP A 79 -10.31 2.26 -16.08
C ASP A 79 -9.87 1.97 -17.52
N ILE A 80 -9.47 3.00 -18.25
CA ILE A 80 -9.06 2.85 -19.65
C ILE A 80 -7.72 2.11 -19.81
N LEU A 81 -6.95 2.00 -18.73
CA LEU A 81 -5.72 1.19 -18.67
C LEU A 81 -5.99 -0.21 -18.06
N GLU A 82 -7.24 -0.65 -18.08
CA GLU A 82 -7.67 -1.94 -17.51
C GLU A 82 -7.31 -2.10 -16.04
N GLY A 83 -7.39 -1.01 -15.28
CA GLY A 83 -7.06 -0.97 -13.87
C GLY A 83 -5.58 -0.75 -13.54
N ALA A 84 -4.72 -0.60 -14.55
CA ALA A 84 -3.31 -0.27 -14.28
C ALA A 84 -3.17 1.19 -13.78
N PRO A 85 -2.18 1.50 -12.94
CA PRO A 85 -1.14 0.63 -12.39
C PRO A 85 -1.60 -0.37 -11.31
N GLY A 86 -2.74 -0.14 -10.64
CA GLY A 86 -3.32 -1.05 -9.65
C GLY A 86 -2.32 -1.46 -8.57
N ILE A 87 -2.13 -2.77 -8.39
CA ILE A 87 -1.17 -3.32 -7.42
C ILE A 87 0.28 -2.93 -7.69
N HIS A 88 0.59 -2.43 -8.89
CA HIS A 88 1.93 -1.97 -9.28
C HIS A 88 2.14 -0.47 -9.11
N SER A 89 1.21 0.24 -8.49
CA SER A 89 1.26 1.70 -8.36
C SER A 89 2.57 2.22 -7.77
N ALA A 90 3.03 1.63 -6.68
CA ALA A 90 4.31 2.01 -6.06
C ALA A 90 5.52 1.64 -6.94
N ARG A 91 5.44 0.52 -7.68
CA ARG A 91 6.53 0.04 -8.55
C ARG A 91 6.75 0.95 -9.76
N TRP A 92 5.71 1.60 -10.25
CA TRP A 92 5.82 2.55 -11.36
C TRP A 92 6.64 3.79 -10.99
N GLY A 93 6.79 4.08 -9.71
CA GLY A 93 7.71 5.12 -9.20
C GLY A 93 9.17 4.69 -9.11
N GLY A 94 9.48 3.43 -9.44
CA GLY A 94 10.83 2.88 -9.36
C GLY A 94 11.28 2.60 -7.93
N LYS A 95 12.57 2.30 -7.76
CA LYS A 95 13.16 1.94 -6.45
C LYS A 95 13.03 3.04 -5.40
N LYS A 96 13.04 4.30 -5.82
CA LYS A 96 12.93 5.47 -4.92
C LYS A 96 11.49 5.84 -4.60
N LYS A 97 10.50 5.09 -5.14
CA LYS A 97 9.07 5.37 -4.96
C LYS A 97 8.69 6.81 -5.29
N ASP A 98 9.16 7.28 -6.44
CA ASP A 98 8.94 8.65 -6.92
C ASP A 98 7.53 8.75 -7.55
N PHE A 99 6.64 9.46 -6.87
CA PHE A 99 5.26 9.65 -7.34
C PHE A 99 5.18 10.42 -8.67
N ALA A 100 6.04 11.40 -8.89
CA ALA A 100 6.07 12.14 -10.15
C ALA A 100 6.41 11.20 -11.31
N LYS A 101 7.37 10.30 -11.12
CA LYS A 101 7.73 9.28 -12.10
C LYS A 101 6.58 8.33 -12.37
N ALA A 102 5.88 7.89 -11.33
CA ALA A 102 4.71 7.01 -11.47
C ALA A 102 3.59 7.70 -12.24
N MET A 103 3.27 8.94 -11.91
CA MET A 103 2.26 9.74 -12.61
C MET A 103 2.61 9.97 -14.08
N ASN A 104 3.86 10.30 -14.37
CA ASN A 104 4.32 10.47 -15.75
C ASN A 104 4.19 9.17 -16.56
N ARG A 105 4.41 8.03 -15.94
CA ARG A 105 4.18 6.74 -16.58
C ARG A 105 2.71 6.51 -16.91
N VAL A 106 1.79 6.89 -16.04
CA VAL A 106 0.35 6.85 -16.34
C VAL A 106 0.03 7.65 -17.60
N PHE A 107 0.54 8.87 -17.70
CA PHE A 107 0.33 9.71 -18.88
C PHE A 107 0.94 9.11 -20.15
N LYS A 108 2.13 8.54 -20.05
CA LYS A 108 2.76 7.83 -21.19
C LYS A 108 1.95 6.62 -21.66
N GLU A 109 1.38 5.86 -20.74
CA GLU A 109 0.52 4.73 -21.09
C GLU A 109 -0.79 5.19 -21.76
N LEU A 110 -1.35 6.32 -21.34
CA LEU A 110 -2.49 6.95 -22.00
C LEU A 110 -2.14 7.42 -23.41
N ASP A 111 -0.98 8.05 -23.57
CA ASP A 111 -0.48 8.48 -24.89
C ASP A 111 -0.30 7.29 -25.86
N LYS A 112 0.22 6.16 -25.38
CA LYS A 112 0.34 4.92 -26.16
C LYS A 112 -1.00 4.39 -26.67
N LYS A 113 -2.09 4.65 -25.97
CA LYS A 113 -3.46 4.31 -26.37
C LYS A 113 -4.13 5.39 -27.20
N ASN A 114 -3.41 6.43 -27.60
CA ASN A 114 -3.94 7.59 -28.33
C ASN A 114 -5.09 8.30 -27.57
N ILE A 115 -5.02 8.31 -26.24
CA ILE A 115 -5.99 8.98 -25.38
C ILE A 115 -5.53 10.40 -25.11
N ASP A 116 -6.34 11.37 -25.50
CA ASP A 116 -6.12 12.77 -25.14
C ASP A 116 -6.60 13.01 -23.70
N TRP A 117 -5.73 12.72 -22.75
CA TRP A 117 -6.03 12.85 -21.33
C TRP A 117 -6.17 14.32 -20.86
N LYS A 118 -5.77 15.29 -21.70
CA LYS A 118 -5.92 16.72 -21.42
C LYS A 118 -7.33 17.22 -21.66
N THR A 119 -8.05 16.62 -22.60
CA THR A 119 -9.39 17.08 -23.01
C THR A 119 -10.50 16.09 -22.70
N LYS A 120 -10.19 14.79 -22.53
CA LYS A 120 -11.16 13.74 -22.22
C LYS A 120 -11.26 13.48 -20.73
N LYS A 121 -12.47 13.20 -20.25
CA LYS A 121 -12.67 12.68 -18.90
C LYS A 121 -12.21 11.23 -18.83
N ILE A 122 -11.26 10.97 -17.96
CA ILE A 122 -10.74 9.63 -17.69
C ILE A 122 -11.16 9.25 -16.28
N LYS A 123 -11.78 8.07 -16.15
CA LYS A 123 -12.16 7.54 -14.84
C LYS A 123 -10.99 6.83 -14.20
N ALA A 124 -10.74 7.16 -12.95
CA ALA A 124 -9.77 6.51 -12.11
C ALA A 124 -10.29 6.46 -10.67
N ARG A 125 -9.79 5.51 -9.90
CA ARG A 125 -10.11 5.42 -8.48
C ARG A 125 -8.86 5.05 -7.69
N PHE A 126 -8.81 5.51 -6.46
CA PHE A 126 -7.80 5.09 -5.50
C PHE A 126 -8.41 4.02 -4.59
N VAL A 127 -7.77 2.88 -4.53
CA VAL A 127 -8.20 1.72 -3.74
C VAL A 127 -7.33 1.56 -2.51
#